data_b913ebcaf039fb352dd8d03753ab874c
#
_entry.id   b913ebcaf039fb352dd8d03753ab874c
#
_cell.length_a   1.000
_cell.length_b   1.000
_cell.length_c   1.000
_cell.angle_alpha   90.00
_cell.angle_beta   90.00
_cell.angle_gamma   90.00
#
_symmetry.space_group_name_H-M   'P 1'
#
loop_
_entity.id
_entity.type
_entity.pdbx_description
1 polymer ?
#
loop_
_entity_poly.entity_id
_entity_poly.type
_entity_poly.pdbx_seq_one_letter_code
_entity_poly.pdbx_strand_id
1 'polypeptide(L)'
;SKICIRLAQMALSSLESEHRKLFQSKIELVTPQLLTFGNLPDDLLRLARMPLDTPDVVSSLIKVYDAHIKNLVLVGQSLSMKLCFIVVPENLIWPKPPPLLAQSLEHCLDSPFNYWLAITYETAMAIRGPLYQHGMIRIDQGPERQFKRIIYPIIPANERASNHRILSTARLLDDPDTLII
;
A
#
# COMPACT_ATOMS: atom_id res chain seq x y z
N SER A 1 14.86 -2.70 -10.14
CA SER A 1 13.80 -1.90 -9.48
C SER A 1 13.27 -0.76 -10.35
N LYS A 2 14.12 0.08 -11.00
CA LYS A 2 13.65 1.21 -11.83
C LYS A 2 12.74 0.78 -12.99
N ILE A 3 13.02 -0.35 -13.64
CA ILE A 3 12.19 -0.88 -14.73
C ILE A 3 10.81 -1.30 -14.19
N CYS A 4 10.77 -2.01 -13.07
CA CYS A 4 9.49 -2.41 -12.43
C CYS A 4 8.63 -1.20 -12.10
N ILE A 5 9.22 -0.14 -11.52
CA ILE A 5 8.50 1.11 -11.22
C ILE A 5 7.93 1.75 -12.50
N ARG A 6 8.71 1.79 -13.58
CA ARG A 6 8.24 2.33 -14.86
C ARG A 6 7.08 1.54 -15.43
N LEU A 7 7.17 0.22 -15.44
CA LEU A 7 6.09 -0.64 -15.94
C LEU A 7 4.82 -0.48 -15.10
N ALA A 8 4.97 -0.47 -13.78
CA ALA A 8 3.86 -0.24 -12.88
C ALA A 8 3.22 1.14 -13.08
N GLN A 9 4.03 2.20 -13.24
CA GLN A 9 3.51 3.55 -13.51
C GLN A 9 2.77 3.61 -14.85
N MET A 10 3.24 2.91 -15.87
CA MET A 10 2.51 2.81 -17.15
C MET A 10 1.18 2.09 -17.00
N ALA A 11 1.13 0.96 -16.25
CA ALA A 11 -0.09 0.24 -15.98
C ALA A 11 -1.08 1.09 -15.16
N LEU A 12 -0.60 1.81 -14.15
CA LEU A 12 -1.41 2.74 -13.36
C LEU A 12 -1.96 3.86 -14.25
N SER A 13 -1.13 4.48 -15.09
CA SER A 13 -1.54 5.56 -15.99
C SER A 13 -2.58 5.10 -17.01
N SER A 14 -2.49 3.86 -17.51
CA SER A 14 -3.51 3.28 -18.37
C SER A 14 -4.84 3.14 -17.65
N LEU A 15 -4.83 2.50 -16.47
CA LEU A 15 -6.03 2.33 -15.64
C LEU A 15 -6.63 3.68 -15.23
N GLU A 16 -5.80 4.64 -14.84
CA GLU A 16 -6.20 6.00 -14.46
C GLU A 16 -6.78 6.78 -15.64
N SER A 17 -6.33 6.54 -16.86
CA SER A 17 -6.88 7.20 -18.06
C SER A 17 -8.35 6.82 -18.30
N GLU A 18 -8.73 5.61 -17.96
CA GLU A 18 -10.11 5.10 -18.04
C GLU A 18 -10.97 5.56 -16.85
N HIS A 19 -10.34 5.79 -15.70
CA HIS A 19 -10.99 6.05 -14.42
C HIS A 19 -10.53 7.37 -13.76
N ARG A 20 -10.21 8.39 -14.52
CA ARG A 20 -9.65 9.69 -14.04
C ARG A 20 -10.43 10.36 -12.92
N LYS A 21 -11.73 10.09 -12.85
CA LYS A 21 -12.60 10.64 -11.80
C LYS A 21 -12.45 9.94 -10.45
N LEU A 22 -11.80 8.79 -10.40
CA LEU A 22 -11.70 8.00 -9.18
C LEU A 22 -10.35 8.15 -8.51
N PHE A 23 -9.27 8.09 -9.26
CA PHE A 23 -7.90 8.20 -8.71
C PHE A 23 -6.89 8.62 -9.77
N GLN A 24 -5.85 9.29 -9.31
CA GLN A 24 -4.63 9.56 -10.06
C GLN A 24 -3.47 9.46 -9.08
N SER A 25 -2.39 8.76 -9.44
CA SER A 25 -1.29 8.60 -8.52
C SER A 25 0.06 8.44 -9.19
N LYS A 26 1.10 8.67 -8.41
CA LYS A 26 2.48 8.42 -8.77
C LYS A 26 3.10 7.52 -7.71
N ILE A 27 3.91 6.55 -8.16
CA ILE A 27 4.69 5.67 -7.31
C ILE A 27 6.18 5.95 -7.47
N GLU A 28 6.89 5.91 -6.35
CA GLU A 28 8.33 6.16 -6.30
C GLU A 28 8.98 5.22 -5.27
N LEU A 29 10.29 4.98 -5.45
CA LEU A 29 11.09 4.34 -4.40
C LEU A 29 11.19 5.28 -3.19
N VAL A 30 11.14 4.72 -2.00
CA VAL A 30 11.52 5.48 -0.81
C VAL A 30 13.01 5.77 -0.85
N THR A 31 13.36 7.04 -0.87
CA THR A 31 14.74 7.53 -0.96
C THR A 31 15.10 8.38 0.27
N PRO A 32 16.39 8.54 0.60
CA PRO A 32 16.82 9.47 1.68
C PRO A 32 16.28 10.89 1.49
N GLN A 33 16.21 11.36 0.24
CA GLN A 33 15.66 12.68 -0.09
C GLN A 33 14.17 12.77 0.27
N LEU A 34 13.38 11.74 -0.07
CA LEU A 34 11.96 11.66 0.30
C LEU A 34 11.80 11.67 1.82
N LEU A 35 12.61 10.90 2.55
CA LEU A 35 12.56 10.82 4.01
C LEU A 35 12.93 12.13 4.72
N THR A 36 13.72 12.97 4.06
CA THR A 36 14.18 14.25 4.61
C THR A 36 13.27 15.41 4.20
N PHE A 37 12.85 15.46 2.95
CA PHE A 37 12.18 16.61 2.35
C PHE A 37 10.75 16.33 1.88
N GLY A 38 10.29 15.07 1.93
CA GLY A 38 8.99 14.66 1.41
C GLY A 38 7.78 15.10 2.24
N ASN A 39 8.01 15.73 3.40
CA ASN A 39 6.96 16.16 4.32
C ASN A 39 5.92 15.04 4.57
N LEU A 40 6.42 13.87 4.96
CA LEU A 40 5.59 12.71 5.27
C LEU A 40 4.99 12.85 6.68
N PRO A 41 3.72 12.47 6.87
CA PRO A 41 3.17 12.26 8.21
C PRO A 41 4.05 11.31 9.04
N ASP A 42 4.09 11.51 10.36
CA ASP A 42 5.02 10.80 11.26
C ASP A 42 4.90 9.27 11.19
N ASP A 43 3.69 8.74 11.09
CA ASP A 43 3.46 7.30 11.00
C ASP A 43 3.94 6.72 9.65
N LEU A 44 3.73 7.44 8.55
CA LEU A 44 4.28 7.06 7.24
C LEU A 44 5.82 7.11 7.28
N LEU A 45 6.38 8.14 7.90
CA LEU A 45 7.82 8.29 8.03
C LEU A 45 8.44 7.17 8.86
N ARG A 46 7.79 6.79 9.98
CA ARG A 46 8.23 5.65 10.81
C ARG A 46 8.20 4.34 10.03
N LEU A 47 7.11 4.05 9.34
CA LEU A 47 7.01 2.84 8.52
C LEU A 47 8.09 2.83 7.42
N ALA A 48 8.29 3.96 6.74
CA ALA A 48 9.26 4.07 5.66
C ALA A 48 10.73 3.89 6.13
N ARG A 49 11.02 4.18 7.39
CA ARG A 49 12.36 4.04 8.01
C ARG A 49 12.60 2.68 8.66
N MET A 50 11.61 1.80 8.69
CA MET A 50 11.81 0.48 9.28
C MET A 50 12.92 -0.29 8.56
N PRO A 51 13.78 -1.03 9.29
CA PRO A 51 14.77 -1.88 8.65
C PRO A 51 14.09 -3.05 7.94
N LEU A 52 14.52 -3.31 6.70
CA LEU A 52 14.01 -4.43 5.86
C LEU A 52 14.55 -5.79 6.29
N ASP A 53 15.64 -5.84 7.05
CA ASP A 53 16.37 -7.02 7.47
C ASP A 53 15.76 -7.67 8.73
N THR A 54 14.48 -7.95 8.67
CA THR A 54 13.83 -8.67 9.77
C THR A 54 13.94 -10.17 9.55
N PRO A 55 14.21 -10.97 10.63
CA PRO A 55 14.38 -12.39 10.51
C PRO A 55 13.07 -13.09 10.11
N ASP A 56 11.94 -12.54 10.49
CA ASP A 56 10.61 -13.10 10.26
C ASP A 56 9.52 -12.03 10.30
N VAL A 57 8.31 -12.42 9.89
CA VAL A 57 7.13 -11.55 9.85
C VAL A 57 6.71 -11.09 11.25
N VAL A 58 6.79 -11.97 12.25
CA VAL A 58 6.36 -11.66 13.62
C VAL A 58 7.23 -10.55 14.22
N SER A 59 8.55 -10.66 14.08
CA SER A 59 9.49 -9.63 14.50
C SER A 59 9.21 -8.28 13.83
N SER A 60 8.85 -8.30 12.55
CA SER A 60 8.45 -7.09 11.82
C SER A 60 7.15 -6.48 12.37
N LEU A 61 6.15 -7.30 12.65
CA LEU A 61 4.87 -6.84 13.20
C LEU A 61 5.03 -6.28 14.62
N ILE A 62 5.90 -6.87 15.44
CA ILE A 62 6.23 -6.33 16.77
C ILE A 62 6.85 -4.94 16.64
N LYS A 63 7.84 -4.74 15.75
CA LYS A 63 8.44 -3.43 15.50
C LYS A 63 7.42 -2.38 15.07
N VAL A 64 6.45 -2.78 14.21
CA VAL A 64 5.36 -1.88 13.77
C VAL A 64 4.46 -1.50 14.94
N TYR A 65 4.12 -2.46 15.78
CA TYR A 65 3.32 -2.23 16.99
C TYR A 65 4.04 -1.29 17.95
N ASP A 66 5.32 -1.55 18.25
CA ASP A 66 6.15 -0.72 19.14
C ASP A 66 6.35 0.70 18.58
N ALA A 67 6.36 0.85 17.26
CA ALA A 67 6.43 2.16 16.61
C ALA A 67 5.11 2.94 16.64
N HIS A 68 4.04 2.39 17.22
CA HIS A 68 2.71 3.00 17.30
C HIS A 68 2.17 3.48 15.95
N ILE A 69 2.43 2.72 14.90
CA ILE A 69 1.90 3.00 13.56
C ILE A 69 0.42 2.62 13.57
N LYS A 70 -0.42 3.63 13.51
CA LYS A 70 -1.89 3.44 13.49
C LYS A 70 -2.35 3.15 12.06
N ASN A 71 -3.51 2.48 11.99
CA ASN A 71 -4.25 2.41 10.73
C ASN A 71 -3.50 1.64 9.63
N LEU A 72 -2.95 0.52 10.00
CA LEU A 72 -2.16 -0.32 9.14
C LEU A 72 -3.02 -1.39 8.47
N VAL A 73 -2.92 -1.48 7.17
CA VAL A 73 -3.44 -2.59 6.38
C VAL A 73 -2.36 -3.66 6.28
N LEU A 74 -2.72 -4.89 6.58
CA LEU A 74 -1.86 -6.06 6.39
C LEU A 74 -2.40 -6.89 5.23
N VAL A 75 -1.57 -7.08 4.23
CA VAL A 75 -1.85 -7.94 3.07
C VAL A 75 -0.88 -9.11 3.09
N GLY A 76 -1.38 -10.30 2.86
CA GLY A 76 -0.58 -11.50 2.73
C GLY A 76 -0.69 -12.13 1.37
N GLN A 77 0.21 -13.05 1.09
CA GLN A 77 0.16 -13.89 -0.10
C GLN A 77 -0.42 -15.25 0.26
N SER A 78 -1.44 -15.71 -0.47
CA SER A 78 -2.00 -17.04 -0.33
C SER A 78 -1.05 -18.12 -0.88
N LEU A 79 -1.35 -19.39 -0.63
CA LEU A 79 -0.60 -20.51 -1.22
C LEU A 79 -0.62 -20.50 -2.76
N SER A 80 -1.64 -19.92 -3.37
CA SER A 80 -1.74 -19.72 -4.82
C SER A 80 -1.09 -18.41 -5.30
N MET A 81 -0.27 -17.79 -4.46
CA MET A 81 0.46 -16.55 -4.72
C MET A 81 -0.42 -15.31 -4.93
N LYS A 82 -1.71 -15.38 -4.57
CA LYS A 82 -2.63 -14.26 -4.67
C LYS A 82 -2.57 -13.39 -3.44
N LEU A 83 -2.65 -12.07 -3.62
CA LEU A 83 -2.71 -11.10 -2.53
C LEU A 83 -4.09 -11.12 -1.86
N CYS A 84 -4.10 -11.19 -0.54
CA CYS A 84 -5.30 -11.23 0.28
C CYS A 84 -5.18 -10.27 1.46
N PHE A 85 -6.26 -9.56 1.80
CA PHE A 85 -6.30 -8.77 3.02
C PHE A 85 -6.35 -9.66 4.25
N ILE A 86 -5.44 -9.42 5.20
CA ILE A 86 -5.38 -10.12 6.49
C ILE A 86 -5.93 -9.24 7.59
N VAL A 87 -5.55 -7.96 7.61
CA VAL A 87 -6.04 -6.97 8.57
C VAL A 87 -6.42 -5.71 7.82
N VAL A 88 -7.61 -5.21 8.12
CA VAL A 88 -8.15 -3.95 7.62
C VAL A 88 -8.67 -3.16 8.82
N PRO A 89 -8.26 -1.92 9.05
CA PRO A 89 -8.76 -1.10 10.14
C PRO A 89 -10.26 -0.83 10.01
N GLU A 90 -10.98 -0.80 11.13
CA GLU A 90 -12.44 -0.60 11.17
C GLU A 90 -12.88 0.77 10.62
N ASN A 91 -12.05 1.79 10.81
CA ASN A 91 -12.32 3.16 10.37
C ASN A 91 -11.82 3.46 8.95
N LEU A 92 -11.51 2.42 8.18
CA LEU A 92 -11.04 2.56 6.83
C LEU A 92 -12.16 3.03 5.91
N ILE A 93 -11.92 4.12 5.19
CA ILE A 93 -12.78 4.52 4.08
C ILE A 93 -12.37 3.74 2.83
N TRP A 94 -13.34 3.03 2.28
CA TRP A 94 -13.16 2.21 1.10
C TRP A 94 -14.20 2.54 0.03
N PRO A 95 -13.82 2.66 -1.23
CA PRO A 95 -14.79 2.66 -2.31
C PRO A 95 -15.59 1.35 -2.28
N LYS A 96 -16.90 1.42 -2.24
CA LYS A 96 -17.76 0.22 -2.13
C LYS A 96 -17.60 -0.72 -3.34
N PRO A 97 -17.68 -2.04 -3.13
CA PRO A 97 -17.85 -2.72 -1.86
C PRO A 97 -16.51 -2.85 -1.10
N PRO A 98 -16.54 -2.90 0.26
CA PRO A 98 -15.33 -3.12 1.03
C PRO A 98 -14.74 -4.50 0.72
N PRO A 99 -13.41 -4.66 0.81
CA PRO A 99 -12.79 -5.95 0.62
C PRO A 99 -13.21 -6.89 1.73
N LEU A 100 -13.51 -8.13 1.38
CA LEU A 100 -13.71 -9.17 2.35
C LEU A 100 -12.35 -9.70 2.81
N LEU A 101 -12.18 -9.83 4.12
CA LEU A 101 -11.00 -10.47 4.71
C LEU A 101 -10.83 -11.86 4.12
N ALA A 102 -9.58 -12.23 3.85
CA ALA A 102 -9.17 -13.50 3.26
C ALA A 102 -9.59 -13.73 1.79
N GLN A 103 -10.34 -12.84 1.16
CA GLN A 103 -10.54 -12.90 -0.29
C GLN A 103 -9.33 -12.35 -1.03
N SER A 104 -9.00 -12.96 -2.17
CA SER A 104 -7.94 -12.41 -3.00
C SER A 104 -8.39 -11.09 -3.63
N LEU A 105 -7.44 -10.16 -3.72
CA LEU A 105 -7.65 -8.89 -4.45
C LEU A 105 -8.18 -9.12 -5.86
N GLU A 106 -7.75 -10.19 -6.53
CA GLU A 106 -8.20 -10.55 -7.87
C GLU A 106 -9.68 -10.94 -7.94
N HIS A 107 -10.26 -11.53 -6.89
CA HIS A 107 -11.68 -11.86 -6.84
C HIS A 107 -12.58 -10.66 -6.52
N CYS A 108 -11.98 -9.57 -6.04
CA CYS A 108 -12.68 -8.31 -5.80
C CYS A 108 -12.61 -7.38 -7.01
N LEU A 109 -12.20 -7.86 -8.18
CA LEU A 109 -11.78 -7.07 -9.34
C LEU A 109 -12.92 -6.43 -10.15
N ASP A 110 -14.14 -6.45 -9.69
CA ASP A 110 -15.21 -5.62 -10.27
C ASP A 110 -15.00 -4.12 -9.99
N SER A 111 -13.94 -3.78 -9.23
CA SER A 111 -13.58 -2.40 -8.91
C SER A 111 -12.22 -2.02 -9.51
N PRO A 112 -12.15 -0.96 -10.33
CA PRO A 112 -10.88 -0.40 -10.82
C PRO A 112 -9.89 -0.09 -9.71
N PHE A 113 -10.40 0.21 -8.51
CA PHE A 113 -9.61 0.50 -7.33
C PHE A 113 -8.82 -0.73 -6.84
N ASN A 114 -9.38 -1.93 -6.92
CA ASN A 114 -8.68 -3.15 -6.53
C ASN A 114 -7.53 -3.48 -7.49
N TYR A 115 -7.69 -3.22 -8.80
CA TYR A 115 -6.57 -3.30 -9.75
C TYR A 115 -5.47 -2.31 -9.42
N TRP A 116 -5.85 -1.08 -9.10
CA TRP A 116 -4.93 -0.04 -8.70
C TRP A 116 -4.11 -0.43 -7.46
N LEU A 117 -4.76 -1.02 -6.45
CA LEU A 117 -4.08 -1.59 -5.28
C LEU A 117 -3.17 -2.77 -5.65
N ALA A 118 -3.69 -3.72 -6.44
CA ALA A 118 -2.93 -4.90 -6.84
C ALA A 118 -1.63 -4.51 -7.56
N ILE A 119 -1.68 -3.60 -8.53
CA ILE A 119 -0.49 -3.10 -9.24
C ILE A 119 0.54 -2.56 -8.25
N THR A 120 0.14 -1.76 -7.27
CA THR A 120 1.07 -1.15 -6.31
C THR A 120 1.66 -2.17 -5.34
N TYR A 121 0.87 -3.11 -4.85
CA TYR A 121 1.33 -4.16 -3.94
C TYR A 121 2.26 -5.16 -4.64
N GLU A 122 1.89 -5.63 -5.84
CA GLU A 122 2.74 -6.50 -6.65
C GLU A 122 4.07 -5.82 -6.99
N THR A 123 4.04 -4.52 -7.26
CA THR A 123 5.26 -3.75 -7.52
C THR A 123 6.16 -3.73 -6.29
N ALA A 124 5.61 -3.47 -5.10
CA ALA A 124 6.39 -3.48 -3.85
C ALA A 124 7.04 -4.84 -3.60
N MET A 125 6.30 -5.93 -3.83
CA MET A 125 6.82 -7.30 -3.73
C MET A 125 7.94 -7.58 -4.75
N ALA A 126 7.74 -7.17 -5.99
CA ALA A 126 8.72 -7.39 -7.07
C ALA A 126 10.04 -6.64 -6.86
N ILE A 127 9.98 -5.40 -6.36
CA ILE A 127 11.19 -4.61 -6.06
C ILE A 127 11.84 -4.97 -4.72
N ARG A 128 11.12 -5.70 -3.86
CA ARG A 128 11.55 -6.07 -2.51
C ARG A 128 11.97 -4.86 -1.67
N GLY A 129 11.22 -3.78 -1.77
CA GLY A 129 11.54 -2.53 -1.07
C GLY A 129 10.33 -1.63 -0.91
N PRO A 130 10.39 -0.67 0.04
CA PRO A 130 9.28 0.20 0.30
C PRO A 130 9.00 1.15 -0.87
N LEU A 131 7.70 1.29 -1.17
CA LEU A 131 7.18 2.24 -2.14
C LEU A 131 6.49 3.40 -1.44
N TYR A 132 6.69 4.58 -1.97
CA TYR A 132 5.90 5.75 -1.70
C TYR A 132 4.91 5.97 -2.84
N GLN A 133 3.65 6.17 -2.49
CA GLN A 133 2.61 6.54 -3.44
C GLN A 133 1.91 7.81 -2.95
N HIS A 134 1.64 8.71 -3.87
CA HIS A 134 0.90 9.93 -3.60
C HIS A 134 0.03 10.28 -4.80
N GLY A 135 -1.01 11.06 -4.57
CA GLY A 135 -1.91 11.46 -5.65
C GLY A 135 -3.24 12.01 -5.15
N MET A 136 -4.23 11.84 -6.01
CA MET A 136 -5.61 12.24 -5.78
C MET A 136 -6.49 11.00 -5.77
N ILE A 137 -7.48 10.99 -4.89
CA ILE A 137 -8.49 9.95 -4.83
C ILE A 137 -9.86 10.59 -4.61
N ARG A 138 -10.87 10.02 -5.23
CA ARG A 138 -12.27 10.36 -4.99
C ARG A 138 -12.96 9.15 -4.38
N ILE A 139 -13.49 9.32 -3.19
CA ILE A 139 -14.21 8.28 -2.46
C ILE A 139 -15.70 8.51 -2.68
N ASP A 140 -16.37 7.53 -3.24
CA ASP A 140 -17.78 7.61 -3.67
C ASP A 140 -17.98 8.79 -4.66
N GLN A 141 -18.98 9.63 -4.42
CA GLN A 141 -19.25 10.85 -5.20
C GLN A 141 -18.70 12.12 -4.51
N GLY A 142 -17.82 11.94 -3.53
CA GLY A 142 -17.23 13.02 -2.78
C GLY A 142 -16.22 13.87 -3.59
N PRO A 143 -15.60 14.87 -2.96
CA PRO A 143 -14.56 15.68 -3.59
C PRO A 143 -13.30 14.86 -3.84
N GLU A 144 -12.46 15.34 -4.75
CA GLU A 144 -11.10 14.81 -4.89
C GLU A 144 -10.26 15.22 -3.68
N ARG A 145 -9.52 14.26 -3.13
CA ARG A 145 -8.69 14.44 -1.94
C ARG A 145 -7.28 13.97 -2.20
N GLN A 146 -6.32 14.72 -1.72
CA GLN A 146 -4.91 14.35 -1.80
C GLN A 146 -4.56 13.31 -0.74
N PHE A 147 -3.74 12.33 -1.13
CA PHE A 147 -3.25 11.32 -0.20
C PHE A 147 -1.75 11.08 -0.34
N LYS A 148 -1.18 10.52 0.73
CA LYS A 148 0.16 9.93 0.75
C LYS A 148 0.07 8.53 1.35
N ARG A 149 0.83 7.59 0.82
CA ARG A 149 0.86 6.18 1.26
C ARG A 149 2.26 5.62 1.25
N ILE A 150 2.59 4.83 2.26
CA ILE A 150 3.75 3.96 2.26
C ILE A 150 3.29 2.51 2.16
N ILE A 151 3.90 1.77 1.25
CA ILE A 151 3.72 0.35 1.04
C ILE A 151 5.04 -0.32 1.34
N TYR A 152 5.06 -1.18 2.36
CA TYR A 152 6.26 -1.79 2.89
C TYR A 152 6.19 -3.31 2.81
N PRO A 153 6.94 -3.97 1.90
CA PRO A 153 6.96 -5.41 1.80
C PRO A 153 7.85 -6.02 2.89
N ILE A 154 7.35 -7.06 3.54
CA ILE A 154 8.10 -7.93 4.46
C ILE A 154 8.37 -9.24 3.72
N ILE A 155 9.63 -9.49 3.39
CA ILE A 155 10.07 -10.64 2.59
C ILE A 155 11.24 -11.30 3.33
N PRO A 156 10.96 -12.15 4.32
CA PRO A 156 12.01 -12.86 5.05
C PRO A 156 12.86 -13.73 4.13
N ALA A 157 14.18 -13.71 4.34
CA ALA A 157 15.14 -14.32 3.42
C ALA A 157 14.97 -15.85 3.25
N ASN A 158 14.49 -16.53 4.29
CA ASN A 158 14.43 -17.99 4.36
C ASN A 158 13.00 -18.53 4.40
N GLU A 159 11.99 -17.70 4.10
CA GLU A 159 10.60 -18.12 4.18
C GLU A 159 9.97 -18.33 2.79
N ARG A 160 8.92 -19.18 2.77
CA ARG A 160 8.13 -19.38 1.55
C ARG A 160 7.38 -18.09 1.18
N ALA A 161 7.09 -17.91 -0.09
CA ALA A 161 6.35 -16.75 -0.58
C ALA A 161 4.98 -16.57 0.11
N SER A 162 4.33 -17.66 0.54
CA SER A 162 3.09 -17.60 1.32
C SER A 162 3.22 -16.87 2.67
N ASN A 163 4.45 -16.70 3.16
CA ASN A 163 4.75 -15.98 4.39
C ASN A 163 5.11 -14.50 4.13
N HIS A 164 5.24 -14.11 2.87
CA HIS A 164 5.45 -12.71 2.54
C HIS A 164 4.23 -11.88 2.92
N ARG A 165 4.47 -10.67 3.40
CA ARG A 165 3.44 -9.72 3.84
C ARG A 165 3.72 -8.35 3.27
N ILE A 166 2.66 -7.55 3.18
CA ILE A 166 2.76 -6.14 2.86
C ILE A 166 2.06 -5.37 3.96
N LEU A 167 2.75 -4.38 4.47
CA LEU A 167 2.19 -3.36 5.34
C LEU A 167 1.89 -2.13 4.50
N SER A 168 0.72 -1.56 4.66
CA SER A 168 0.35 -0.33 3.98
C SER A 168 -0.33 0.61 4.95
N THR A 169 0.09 1.86 4.96
CA THR A 169 -0.62 2.93 5.65
C THR A 169 -0.73 4.13 4.75
N ALA A 170 -1.89 4.75 4.71
CA ALA A 170 -2.18 5.92 3.90
C ALA A 170 -2.84 7.01 4.74
N ARG A 171 -2.68 8.27 4.31
CA ARG A 171 -3.26 9.44 4.93
C ARG A 171 -3.82 10.37 3.89
N LEU A 172 -5.00 10.90 4.16
CA LEU A 172 -5.50 12.08 3.47
C LEU A 172 -4.79 13.32 4.04
N LEU A 173 -4.45 14.27 3.17
CA LEU A 173 -3.69 15.45 3.60
C LEU A 173 -4.58 16.52 4.25
N ASP A 174 -5.86 16.52 3.92
CA ASP A 174 -6.88 17.42 4.45
C ASP A 174 -7.63 16.85 5.68
N ASP A 175 -7.42 15.57 5.99
CA ASP A 175 -8.01 14.87 7.13
C ASP A 175 -7.09 13.75 7.58
N PRO A 176 -6.10 14.05 8.44
CA PRO A 176 -5.09 13.09 8.85
C PRO A 176 -5.64 11.95 9.72
N ASP A 177 -6.85 12.10 10.27
CA ASP A 177 -7.49 11.06 11.08
C ASP A 177 -8.26 10.06 10.21
N THR A 178 -8.58 10.43 8.98
CA THR A 178 -9.22 9.55 8.00
C THR A 178 -8.20 8.71 7.26
N LEU A 179 -8.47 7.43 7.26
CA LEU A 179 -7.68 6.45 6.53
C LEU A 179 -8.26 6.14 5.18
N ILE A 180 -7.36 6.00 4.24
CA ILE A 180 -7.63 5.31 2.98
C ILE A 180 -6.67 4.15 2.83
N ILE A 181 -7.09 3.12 2.13
CA ILE A 181 -6.20 2.02 1.78
C ILE A 181 -5.22 2.43 0.71
#